data_b6954c3bf20d8f8dee0e31323565baac
#
_entry.id   b6954c3bf20d8f8dee0e31323565baac
#
_cell.length_a   1.000
_cell.length_b   1.000
_cell.length_c   1.000
_cell.angle_alpha   90.00
_cell.angle_beta   90.00
_cell.angle_gamma   90.00
#
_symmetry.space_group_name_H-M   'P 1'
#
loop_
_entity.id
_entity.type
_entity.pdbx_description
1 polymer ?
#
loop_
_entity_poly.entity_id
_entity_poly.type
_entity_poly.pdbx_seq_one_letter_code
_entity_poly.pdbx_strand_id
1 'polypeptide(L)'
;MGEVYRLAEQKDAEQLLDITYRAYQLIRELGLHWPAANADLAMIEDNISINECYVLEVSGTIIATITLSKEEEVKKFSPLPFIKWFAVSPEYSNKGYGGKLLDWVEEHIILGQLGSPEVTLATAKKHPWLVEMYERRGYERFLELDPQNGDGIMYLLKKTLINKPHFIQRG
;
A
#
# COMPACT_ATOMS: atom_id res chain seq x y z
N MET A 1 10.59 -3.30 21.82
CA MET A 1 11.01 -2.63 21.61
C MET A 1 11.13 -2.18 20.33
N GLY A 2 11.62 -2.48 19.54
CA GLY A 2 11.83 -1.86 18.31
C GLY A 2 10.78 -2.12 17.30
N GLU A 3 10.98 -1.46 16.19
CA GLU A 3 10.14 -1.62 15.01
C GLU A 3 10.83 -2.63 14.10
N VAL A 4 10.09 -3.62 13.64
CA VAL A 4 10.60 -4.64 12.75
C VAL A 4 9.81 -4.59 11.45
N TYR A 5 10.52 -4.47 10.34
CA TYR A 5 9.92 -4.48 9.01
C TYR A 5 10.29 -5.81 8.36
N ARG A 6 9.30 -6.59 7.98
CA ARG A 6 9.56 -7.93 7.43
C ARG A 6 8.45 -8.39 6.51
N LEU A 7 8.71 -9.49 5.81
CA LEU A 7 7.65 -10.16 5.05
C LEU A 7 6.70 -10.86 6.02
N ALA A 8 5.43 -10.89 5.67
CA ALA A 8 4.44 -11.64 6.41
C ALA A 8 4.65 -13.14 6.20
N GLU A 9 4.30 -13.91 7.20
CA GLU A 9 4.30 -15.37 7.13
C GLU A 9 2.86 -15.85 7.26
N GLN A 10 2.61 -17.10 6.89
CA GLN A 10 1.24 -17.61 6.95
C GLN A 10 0.67 -17.58 8.39
N LYS A 11 1.51 -17.68 9.39
CA LYS A 11 1.04 -17.59 10.78
C LYS A 11 0.49 -16.21 11.12
N ASP A 12 0.80 -15.19 10.30
CA ASP A 12 0.32 -13.83 10.54
C ASP A 12 -1.06 -13.58 9.93
N ALA A 13 -1.61 -14.55 9.21
CA ALA A 13 -2.80 -14.32 8.39
C ALA A 13 -4.00 -13.83 9.19
N GLU A 14 -4.25 -14.40 10.35
CA GLU A 14 -5.41 -14.00 11.14
C GLU A 14 -5.28 -12.58 11.67
N GLN A 15 -4.08 -12.21 12.10
CA GLN A 15 -3.81 -10.85 12.54
C GLN A 15 -3.99 -9.86 11.41
N LEU A 16 -3.50 -10.24 10.22
CA LEU A 16 -3.64 -9.39 9.03
C LEU A 16 -5.08 -9.25 8.60
N LEU A 17 -5.87 -10.31 8.72
CA LEU A 17 -7.28 -10.22 8.39
C LEU A 17 -7.97 -9.21 9.30
N ASP A 18 -7.70 -9.28 10.60
CA ASP A 18 -8.31 -8.37 11.56
C ASP A 18 -7.92 -6.92 11.27
N ILE A 19 -6.63 -6.66 11.06
CA ILE A 19 -6.14 -5.31 10.80
C ILE A 19 -6.75 -4.76 9.52
N THR A 20 -6.74 -5.55 8.46
CA THR A 20 -7.24 -5.11 7.16
C THR A 20 -8.74 -4.82 7.23
N TYR A 21 -9.50 -5.72 7.84
CA TYR A 21 -10.93 -5.54 7.93
C TYR A 21 -11.28 -4.25 8.70
N ARG A 22 -10.63 -4.03 9.82
CA ARG A 22 -10.91 -2.85 10.63
C ARG A 22 -10.42 -1.57 9.96
N ALA A 23 -9.26 -1.61 9.32
CA ALA A 23 -8.69 -0.43 8.68
C ALA A 23 -9.51 0.02 7.47
N TYR A 24 -10.19 -0.91 6.80
CA TYR A 24 -10.94 -0.60 5.59
C TYR A 24 -12.42 -0.33 5.85
N GLN A 25 -12.80 -0.06 7.10
CA GLN A 25 -14.20 0.22 7.42
C GLN A 25 -14.74 1.40 6.62
N LEU A 26 -13.98 2.48 6.51
CA LEU A 26 -14.42 3.65 5.77
C LEU A 26 -14.64 3.33 4.29
N ILE A 27 -13.79 2.49 3.74
CA ILE A 27 -13.92 2.07 2.34
C ILE A 27 -15.26 1.38 2.12
N ARG A 28 -15.65 0.50 3.06
CA ARG A 28 -16.96 -0.16 2.97
C ARG A 28 -18.09 0.84 3.13
N GLU A 29 -17.92 1.80 4.02
CA GLU A 29 -18.94 2.84 4.24
C GLU A 29 -19.13 3.73 3.02
N LEU A 30 -18.06 3.92 2.23
CA LEU A 30 -18.13 4.67 0.99
C LEU A 30 -18.73 3.85 -0.15
N GLY A 31 -19.00 2.57 0.07
CA GLY A 31 -19.57 1.70 -0.96
C GLY A 31 -18.57 1.26 -2.02
N LEU A 32 -17.29 1.35 -1.73
CA LEU A 32 -16.26 0.94 -2.68
C LEU A 32 -16.07 -0.57 -2.65
N HIS A 33 -15.86 -1.17 -3.82
CA HIS A 33 -15.76 -2.62 -3.97
C HIS A 33 -14.31 -3.11 -4.00
N TRP A 34 -13.47 -2.54 -3.18
CA TRP A 34 -12.07 -2.95 -3.12
C TRP A 34 -11.97 -4.31 -2.46
N PRO A 35 -11.20 -5.23 -3.04
CA PRO A 35 -11.09 -6.58 -2.47
C PRO A 35 -10.62 -6.58 -1.02
N ALA A 36 -9.65 -5.74 -0.67
CA ALA A 36 -9.14 -5.71 0.70
C ALA A 36 -10.23 -5.36 1.72
N ALA A 37 -11.21 -4.55 1.33
CA ALA A 37 -12.28 -4.12 2.24
C ALA A 37 -13.16 -5.27 2.67
N ASN A 38 -13.24 -6.32 1.84
CA ASN A 38 -14.12 -7.46 2.08
C ASN A 38 -13.35 -8.78 2.06
N ALA A 39 -12.07 -8.72 2.40
CA ALA A 39 -11.22 -9.90 2.37
C ALA A 39 -11.63 -10.91 3.44
N ASP A 40 -11.49 -12.18 3.10
CA ASP A 40 -11.63 -13.26 4.07
C ASP A 40 -10.25 -13.88 4.30
N LEU A 41 -10.20 -14.87 5.19
CA LEU A 41 -8.92 -15.47 5.55
C LEU A 41 -8.21 -16.08 4.35
N ALA A 42 -8.95 -16.75 3.47
CA ALA A 42 -8.34 -17.36 2.29
C ALA A 42 -7.68 -16.33 1.40
N MET A 43 -8.32 -15.17 1.23
CA MET A 43 -7.75 -14.09 0.41
C MET A 43 -6.47 -13.53 1.04
N ILE A 44 -6.44 -13.42 2.36
CA ILE A 44 -5.24 -12.97 3.06
C ILE A 44 -4.11 -14.00 2.87
N GLU A 45 -4.42 -15.28 3.03
CA GLU A 45 -3.44 -16.35 2.86
C GLU A 45 -2.89 -16.37 1.44
N ASP A 46 -3.76 -16.19 0.44
CA ASP A 46 -3.35 -16.13 -0.94
C ASP A 46 -2.45 -14.92 -1.20
N ASN A 47 -2.80 -13.77 -0.61
CA ASN A 47 -1.98 -12.58 -0.78
C ASN A 47 -0.57 -12.78 -0.24
N ILE A 48 -0.44 -13.45 0.90
CA ILE A 48 0.87 -13.74 1.46
C ILE A 48 1.66 -14.68 0.55
N SER A 49 0.98 -15.67 -0.04
CA SER A 49 1.64 -16.67 -0.89
C SER A 49 2.01 -16.15 -2.27
N ILE A 50 1.13 -15.35 -2.88
CA ILE A 50 1.28 -14.94 -4.28
C ILE A 50 2.07 -13.65 -4.41
N ASN A 51 1.84 -12.71 -3.51
CA ASN A 51 2.47 -11.39 -3.57
C ASN A 51 3.53 -11.26 -2.47
N GLU A 52 4.12 -10.09 -2.35
CA GLU A 52 5.03 -9.80 -1.23
C GLU A 52 4.30 -8.90 -0.25
N CYS A 53 3.81 -9.49 0.81
CA CYS A 53 3.08 -8.79 1.85
C CYS A 53 4.06 -8.42 2.96
N TYR A 54 4.25 -7.12 3.20
CA TYR A 54 5.17 -6.63 4.22
C TYR A 54 4.40 -6.15 5.43
N VAL A 55 5.01 -6.30 6.59
CA VAL A 55 4.40 -5.85 7.84
C VAL A 55 5.38 -5.02 8.65
N LEU A 56 4.82 -4.12 9.44
CA LEU A 56 5.55 -3.41 10.46
C LEU A 56 5.08 -3.93 11.81
N GLU A 57 6.02 -4.44 12.58
CA GLU A 57 5.74 -5.03 13.87
C GLU A 57 6.38 -4.16 14.94
N VAL A 58 5.63 -3.86 15.98
CA VAL A 58 6.14 -3.08 17.12
C VAL A 58 5.92 -3.91 18.37
N SER A 59 7.01 -4.22 19.06
CA SER A 59 6.96 -5.01 20.29
C SER A 59 6.20 -6.32 20.11
N GLY A 60 6.41 -6.99 18.97
CA GLY A 60 5.81 -8.29 18.68
C GLY A 60 4.40 -8.23 18.12
N THR A 61 3.84 -7.05 17.94
CA THR A 61 2.48 -6.90 17.42
C THR A 61 2.53 -6.26 16.03
N ILE A 62 1.85 -6.85 15.06
CA ILE A 62 1.75 -6.27 13.72
C ILE A 62 0.78 -5.10 13.78
N ILE A 63 1.24 -3.93 13.34
CA ILE A 63 0.43 -2.73 13.41
C ILE A 63 0.15 -2.11 12.05
N ALA A 64 0.86 -2.52 11.00
CA ALA A 64 0.63 -1.99 9.65
C ALA A 64 1.08 -3.01 8.62
N THR A 65 0.50 -2.93 7.44
CA THR A 65 0.83 -3.85 6.35
C THR A 65 0.67 -3.17 5.01
N ILE A 66 1.42 -3.63 4.02
CA ILE A 66 1.32 -3.18 2.64
C ILE A 66 1.81 -4.31 1.75
N THR A 67 1.26 -4.42 0.55
CA THR A 67 1.59 -5.50 -0.39
C THR A 67 2.22 -4.94 -1.65
N LEU A 68 3.31 -5.55 -2.09
CA LEU A 68 3.85 -5.33 -3.43
C LEU A 68 3.25 -6.41 -4.33
N SER A 69 2.52 -5.98 -5.34
CA SER A 69 1.82 -6.92 -6.22
C SER A 69 2.78 -7.65 -7.13
N LYS A 70 2.57 -8.94 -7.29
CA LYS A 70 3.27 -9.75 -8.28
C LYS A 70 2.32 -10.17 -9.39
N GLU A 71 1.09 -9.64 -9.37
CA GLU A 71 0.07 -10.00 -10.34
C GLU A 71 0.04 -8.99 -11.48
N GLU A 72 -0.75 -9.30 -12.50
CA GLU A 72 -0.80 -8.47 -13.71
C GLU A 72 -1.88 -7.39 -13.68
N GLU A 73 -2.48 -7.18 -12.53
CA GLU A 73 -3.70 -6.36 -12.44
C GLU A 73 -3.63 -4.98 -13.07
N VAL A 74 -2.48 -4.31 -13.03
CA VAL A 74 -2.36 -2.98 -13.62
C VAL A 74 -1.28 -2.92 -14.69
N LYS A 75 -0.74 -4.06 -15.12
CA LYS A 75 0.37 -4.05 -16.07
C LYS A 75 0.00 -3.43 -17.42
N LYS A 76 -1.26 -3.53 -17.80
CA LYS A 76 -1.69 -2.93 -19.06
C LYS A 76 -1.69 -1.41 -19.01
N PHE A 77 -1.64 -0.82 -17.81
CA PHE A 77 -1.61 0.62 -17.65
C PHE A 77 -0.21 1.13 -17.35
N SER A 78 0.60 0.33 -16.67
CA SER A 78 1.93 0.74 -16.28
C SER A 78 2.77 -0.50 -15.93
N PRO A 79 4.03 -0.58 -16.39
CA PRO A 79 4.91 -1.69 -16.03
C PRO A 79 5.59 -1.49 -14.69
N LEU A 80 5.35 -0.36 -14.03
CA LEU A 80 6.03 -0.03 -12.79
C LEU A 80 5.52 -0.88 -11.62
N PRO A 81 6.33 -1.03 -10.57
CA PRO A 81 5.85 -1.74 -9.38
C PRO A 81 4.58 -1.11 -8.83
N PHE A 82 3.68 -1.96 -8.38
CA PHE A 82 2.37 -1.53 -7.87
C PHE A 82 2.19 -2.02 -6.44
N ILE A 83 1.93 -1.10 -5.52
CA ILE A 83 1.68 -1.45 -4.12
C ILE A 83 0.20 -1.28 -3.83
N LYS A 84 -0.30 -2.14 -2.92
CA LYS A 84 -1.73 -2.21 -2.62
C LYS A 84 -1.95 -2.75 -1.21
N TRP A 85 -3.20 -2.79 -0.78
CA TRP A 85 -3.63 -3.35 0.50
C TRP A 85 -2.87 -2.73 1.68
N PHE A 86 -2.75 -1.41 1.65
CA PHE A 86 -2.09 -0.65 2.71
C PHE A 86 -3.07 -0.45 3.85
N ALA A 87 -2.71 -0.89 5.03
CA ALA A 87 -3.58 -0.81 6.19
C ALA A 87 -2.78 -0.55 7.46
N VAL A 88 -3.35 0.25 8.35
CA VAL A 88 -2.76 0.51 9.67
C VAL A 88 -3.81 0.16 10.70
N SER A 89 -3.40 -0.56 11.75
CA SER A 89 -4.30 -0.91 12.84
C SER A 89 -4.90 0.39 13.41
N PRO A 90 -6.23 0.46 13.56
CA PRO A 90 -6.85 1.70 14.03
C PRO A 90 -6.32 2.22 15.35
N GLU A 91 -5.90 1.33 16.25
CA GLU A 91 -5.32 1.76 17.53
C GLU A 91 -4.00 2.50 17.35
N TYR A 92 -3.35 2.33 16.21
CA TYR A 92 -2.06 2.94 15.94
C TYR A 92 -2.13 4.00 14.83
N SER A 93 -3.35 4.37 14.41
CA SER A 93 -3.49 5.37 13.37
C SER A 93 -3.12 6.75 13.91
N ASN A 94 -2.75 7.63 12.99
CA ASN A 94 -2.35 9.01 13.31
C ASN A 94 -1.11 9.10 14.20
N LYS A 95 -0.28 8.06 14.20
CA LYS A 95 0.97 8.05 14.98
C LYS A 95 2.18 7.94 14.08
N GLY A 96 1.98 8.01 12.76
CA GLY A 96 3.09 8.00 11.80
C GLY A 96 3.58 6.64 11.37
N TYR A 97 3.01 5.56 11.89
CA TYR A 97 3.49 4.22 11.54
C TYR A 97 3.23 3.83 10.10
N GLY A 98 2.07 4.23 9.57
CA GLY A 98 1.79 3.96 8.15
C GLY A 98 2.80 4.63 7.25
N GLY A 99 3.15 5.88 7.56
CA GLY A 99 4.18 6.58 6.81
C GLY A 99 5.53 5.92 6.89
N LYS A 100 5.88 5.41 8.08
CA LYS A 100 7.15 4.71 8.23
C LYS A 100 7.22 3.45 7.37
N LEU A 101 6.12 2.68 7.35
CA LEU A 101 6.09 1.47 6.53
C LEU A 101 6.17 1.82 5.05
N LEU A 102 5.42 2.82 4.63
CA LEU A 102 5.43 3.24 3.23
C LEU A 102 6.82 3.71 2.83
N ASP A 103 7.48 4.52 3.67
CA ASP A 103 8.84 4.99 3.40
C ASP A 103 9.79 3.80 3.29
N TRP A 104 9.67 2.84 4.19
CA TRP A 104 10.56 1.69 4.19
C TRP A 104 10.39 0.86 2.92
N VAL A 105 9.15 0.62 2.50
CA VAL A 105 8.90 -0.14 1.28
C VAL A 105 9.46 0.62 0.08
N GLU A 106 9.25 1.93 0.02
CA GLU A 106 9.75 2.73 -1.09
C GLU A 106 11.28 2.67 -1.17
N GLU A 107 11.94 2.83 -0.05
CA GLU A 107 13.39 2.92 -0.02
C GLU A 107 14.09 1.57 -0.12
N HIS A 108 13.62 0.59 0.62
CA HIS A 108 14.33 -0.68 0.74
C HIS A 108 13.86 -1.72 -0.27
N ILE A 109 12.59 -1.70 -0.62
CA ILE A 109 12.04 -2.72 -1.51
C ILE A 109 11.99 -2.23 -2.94
N ILE A 110 11.31 -1.12 -3.19
CA ILE A 110 11.11 -0.63 -4.55
C ILE A 110 12.42 -0.12 -5.13
N LEU A 111 13.05 0.82 -4.44
CA LEU A 111 14.29 1.39 -4.92
C LEU A 111 15.46 0.45 -4.66
N GLY A 112 15.54 -0.12 -3.45
CA GLY A 112 16.68 -0.93 -3.04
C GLY A 112 16.74 -2.29 -3.69
N GLN A 113 15.70 -3.11 -3.52
CA GLN A 113 15.73 -4.48 -4.06
C GLN A 113 15.37 -4.55 -5.52
N LEU A 114 14.33 -3.83 -5.95
CA LEU A 114 13.90 -3.88 -7.34
C LEU A 114 14.68 -2.94 -8.24
N GLY A 115 15.34 -1.94 -7.66
CA GLY A 115 16.05 -0.95 -8.46
C GLY A 115 15.14 -0.08 -9.30
N SER A 116 13.86 0.03 -8.93
CA SER A 116 12.92 0.83 -9.69
C SER A 116 12.92 2.28 -9.20
N PRO A 117 13.04 3.24 -10.11
CA PRO A 117 13.01 4.65 -9.71
C PRO A 117 11.63 5.18 -9.40
N GLU A 118 10.59 4.41 -9.69
CA GLU A 118 9.22 4.84 -9.48
C GLU A 118 8.36 3.72 -8.93
N VAL A 119 7.28 4.09 -8.24
CA VAL A 119 6.31 3.14 -7.69
C VAL A 119 4.92 3.70 -7.94
N THR A 120 3.94 2.79 -8.11
CA THR A 120 2.57 3.19 -8.38
C THR A 120 1.62 2.61 -7.34
N LEU A 121 0.47 3.28 -7.21
CA LEU A 121 -0.65 2.78 -6.42
C LEU A 121 -1.94 3.33 -7.01
N ALA A 122 -3.08 2.85 -6.52
CA ALA A 122 -4.38 3.29 -7.00
C ALA A 122 -5.26 3.70 -5.83
N THR A 123 -6.14 4.67 -6.09
CA THR A 123 -7.14 5.07 -5.10
C THR A 123 -8.38 5.59 -5.84
N ALA A 124 -9.41 5.94 -5.10
CA ALA A 124 -10.70 6.32 -5.68
C ALA A 124 -10.97 7.79 -5.51
N LYS A 125 -11.57 8.39 -6.52
CA LYS A 125 -12.03 9.77 -6.44
C LYS A 125 -13.03 9.95 -5.29
N LYS A 126 -13.80 8.92 -4.99
CA LYS A 126 -14.76 8.96 -3.89
C LYS A 126 -14.11 9.08 -2.51
N HIS A 127 -12.79 8.95 -2.43
CA HIS A 127 -12.05 9.04 -1.18
C HIS A 127 -11.03 10.17 -1.27
N PRO A 128 -11.47 11.43 -1.34
CA PRO A 128 -10.55 12.55 -1.58
C PRO A 128 -9.48 12.72 -0.51
N TRP A 129 -9.79 12.39 0.73
CA TRP A 129 -8.82 12.48 1.81
C TRP A 129 -7.61 11.58 1.53
N LEU A 130 -7.85 10.39 1.01
CA LEU A 130 -6.78 9.45 0.71
C LEU A 130 -5.96 9.94 -0.48
N VAL A 131 -6.63 10.48 -1.49
CA VAL A 131 -5.94 11.07 -2.63
C VAL A 131 -4.98 12.16 -2.15
N GLU A 132 -5.48 13.07 -1.30
CA GLU A 132 -4.66 14.16 -0.78
C GLU A 132 -3.49 13.64 0.04
N MET A 133 -3.72 12.60 0.83
CA MET A 133 -2.66 12.03 1.66
C MET A 133 -1.51 11.52 0.79
N TYR A 134 -1.82 10.80 -0.27
CA TYR A 134 -0.78 10.30 -1.16
C TYR A 134 -0.11 11.44 -1.92
N GLU A 135 -0.87 12.45 -2.32
CA GLU A 135 -0.27 13.59 -3.04
C GLU A 135 0.70 14.35 -2.13
N ARG A 136 0.39 14.47 -0.86
CA ARG A 136 1.31 15.10 0.09
C ARG A 136 2.60 14.31 0.26
N ARG A 137 2.55 13.00 -0.02
CA ARG A 137 3.73 12.16 0.07
C ARG A 137 4.52 12.10 -1.23
N GLY A 138 4.10 12.87 -2.24
CA GLY A 138 4.84 12.95 -3.49
C GLY A 138 4.28 12.13 -4.63
N TYR A 139 3.13 11.49 -4.43
CA TYR A 139 2.49 10.75 -5.50
C TYR A 139 1.72 11.71 -6.40
N GLU A 140 1.74 11.46 -7.69
CA GLU A 140 1.05 12.28 -8.69
C GLU A 140 0.12 11.42 -9.52
N ARG A 141 -1.08 11.92 -9.77
CA ARG A 141 -2.03 11.20 -10.61
C ARG A 141 -1.53 11.22 -12.05
N PHE A 142 -1.50 10.05 -12.68
CA PHE A 142 -1.09 9.97 -14.07
C PHE A 142 -2.12 9.30 -14.96
N LEU A 143 -3.15 8.70 -14.40
CA LEU A 143 -4.18 8.03 -15.18
C LEU A 143 -5.48 7.98 -14.38
N GLU A 144 -6.59 8.16 -15.09
CA GLU A 144 -7.93 7.99 -14.52
C GLU A 144 -8.64 6.91 -15.30
N LEU A 145 -9.41 6.09 -14.62
CA LEU A 145 -10.22 5.09 -15.29
C LEU A 145 -11.45 4.78 -14.46
N ASP A 146 -12.48 4.29 -15.13
CA ASP A 146 -13.71 3.87 -14.48
C ASP A 146 -13.81 2.36 -14.63
N PRO A 147 -13.69 1.58 -13.56
CA PRO A 147 -13.79 0.12 -13.67
C PRO A 147 -15.20 -0.35 -13.94
N GLN A 148 -16.19 0.56 -13.92
CA GLN A 148 -17.58 0.26 -14.22
C GLN A 148 -18.17 -0.81 -13.29
N ASN A 149 -17.76 -0.76 -12.04
CA ASN A 149 -18.26 -1.66 -11.00
C ASN A 149 -19.01 -0.89 -9.90
N GLY A 150 -19.32 0.39 -10.16
CA GLY A 150 -20.03 1.22 -9.19
C GLY A 150 -19.12 2.08 -8.34
N ASP A 151 -17.80 1.89 -8.41
CA ASP A 151 -16.86 2.66 -7.60
C ASP A 151 -16.60 4.06 -8.14
N GLY A 152 -16.96 4.31 -9.40
CA GLY A 152 -16.67 5.59 -10.04
C GLY A 152 -15.24 5.66 -10.50
N ILE A 153 -14.73 6.87 -10.60
CA ILE A 153 -13.39 7.10 -11.13
C ILE A 153 -12.31 6.59 -10.16
N MET A 154 -11.35 5.87 -10.71
CA MET A 154 -10.16 5.44 -10.00
C MET A 154 -8.98 6.23 -10.53
N TYR A 155 -8.06 6.58 -9.66
CA TYR A 155 -6.81 7.23 -10.04
C TYR A 155 -5.66 6.28 -9.88
N LEU A 156 -4.76 6.25 -10.87
CA LEU A 156 -3.46 5.64 -10.68
C LEU A 156 -2.47 6.77 -10.42
N LEU A 157 -1.67 6.60 -9.40
CA LEU A 157 -0.69 7.58 -8.98
C LEU A 157 0.70 6.96 -9.01
N LYS A 158 1.71 7.80 -9.22
CA LYS A 158 3.09 7.32 -9.17
C LYS A 158 3.95 8.32 -8.42
N LYS A 159 5.02 7.81 -7.86
CA LYS A 159 6.00 8.62 -7.14
C LYS A 159 7.40 8.30 -7.64
N THR A 160 8.17 9.34 -7.88
CA THR A 160 9.58 9.21 -8.25
C THR A 160 10.40 9.10 -6.98
N LEU A 161 11.18 8.03 -6.88
CA LEU A 161 11.96 7.74 -5.67
C LEU A 161 13.40 8.18 -5.76
N ILE A 162 13.94 8.35 -6.99
CA ILE A 162 15.26 8.84 -7.15
C ILE A 162 15.10 10.31 -7.48
N ASN A 163 15.99 11.07 -7.45
CA ASN A 163 15.91 12.47 -7.78
C ASN A 163 16.05 13.24 -6.53
N LYS A 164 17.16 13.04 -5.93
CA LYS A 164 17.47 13.83 -4.75
C LYS A 164 18.52 14.82 -5.15
N PRO A 165 18.17 16.09 -5.26
CA PRO A 165 19.14 17.11 -5.68
C PRO A 165 20.41 17.07 -4.85
N HIS A 166 20.31 16.68 -3.60
CA HIS A 166 21.49 16.65 -2.76
C HIS A 166 22.55 15.64 -3.22
N PHE A 167 22.14 14.66 -4.03
CA PHE A 167 23.14 13.76 -4.60
C PHE A 167 24.05 14.52 -5.52
N ILE A 168 23.49 15.46 -6.28
CA ILE A 168 24.26 16.27 -7.19
C ILE A 168 25.19 17.17 -6.40
N GLN A 169 24.70 17.71 -5.34
CA GLN A 169 25.49 18.62 -4.53
C GLN A 169 26.69 17.96 -3.92
N ARG A 170 26.58 16.67 -3.65
CA ARG A 170 27.71 16.07 -3.05
C ARG A 170 28.70 15.72 -4.03
N GLY A 171 28.29 15.65 -5.23
CA GLY A 171 29.12 15.45 -6.37
C GLY A 171 30.51 15.49 -6.27
#